data_2128273518f9c8e3cf08d91646072c65
#
_entry.id   2128273518f9c8e3cf08d91646072c65
#
_cell.length_a   1.000
_cell.length_b   1.000
_cell.length_c   1.000
_cell.angle_alpha   90.00
_cell.angle_beta   90.00
_cell.angle_gamma   90.00
#
_symmetry.space_group_name_H-M   'P 1'
#
loop_
_entity.id
_entity.type
_entity.pdbx_description
1 polymer ?
#
loop_
_entity_poly.entity_id
_entity_poly.type
_entity_poly.pdbx_seq_one_letter_code
_entity_poly.pdbx_strand_id
1 'polypeptide(L)'
;MISFTEAQLVAWISPVLWPFLRILAVFSSAPVLSSRAFPLRAKIGLALLVAFAAQPSLPDQPVISINGPEAFGAVAQQVAVGLAIGFAVRLVLAAFELAGQIVGFQMGLGFAAFFDPASSAQSSAMGRLYGTLAALLFVVLNGHLMLIQAVIQSFQAFPVDQNVLQALATMQLQQLGSKLFASAFWIALPVVAMLMFANLALGIVSRVAPQMNIYAIGFPVTLVVGLVGVTATLPMLEQPYSSLVEQMLEAFSRR
;
A
#
# COMPACT_ATOMS: atom_id res chain seq x y z
N MET A 1 -25.59 32.04 -33.36
CA MET A 1 -24.74 31.83 -32.16
C MET A 1 -25.20 30.57 -31.46
N ILE A 2 -24.35 29.58 -31.31
CA ILE A 2 -24.67 28.36 -30.57
C ILE A 2 -24.47 28.74 -29.09
N SER A 3 -25.53 28.95 -28.35
CA SER A 3 -25.49 29.19 -26.89
C SER A 3 -25.65 27.88 -26.18
N PHE A 4 -24.61 27.42 -25.51
CA PHE A 4 -24.68 26.27 -24.61
C PHE A 4 -25.22 26.74 -23.25
N THR A 5 -26.19 26.04 -22.70
CA THR A 5 -26.61 26.26 -21.31
C THR A 5 -25.63 25.63 -20.35
N GLU A 6 -25.47 26.20 -19.14
CA GLU A 6 -24.60 25.65 -18.08
C GLU A 6 -24.92 24.17 -17.82
N ALA A 7 -26.21 23.82 -17.74
CA ALA A 7 -26.64 22.43 -17.56
C ALA A 7 -26.16 21.47 -18.66
N GLN A 8 -26.11 21.90 -19.91
CA GLN A 8 -25.61 21.09 -21.02
C GLN A 8 -24.08 20.87 -20.90
N LEU A 9 -23.32 21.91 -20.54
CA LEU A 9 -21.88 21.80 -20.33
C LEU A 9 -21.56 20.86 -19.16
N VAL A 10 -22.28 21.00 -18.05
CA VAL A 10 -22.10 20.14 -16.89
C VAL A 10 -22.44 18.68 -17.21
N ALA A 11 -23.54 18.43 -17.95
CA ALA A 11 -23.92 17.08 -18.36
C ALA A 11 -22.86 16.38 -19.25
N TRP A 12 -22.13 17.13 -20.06
CA TRP A 12 -21.05 16.57 -20.90
C TRP A 12 -19.75 16.33 -20.12
N ILE A 13 -19.47 17.15 -19.13
CA ILE A 13 -18.22 17.08 -18.36
C ILE A 13 -18.32 16.09 -17.19
N SER A 14 -19.47 16.00 -16.53
CA SER A 14 -19.66 15.16 -15.33
C SER A 14 -19.23 13.69 -15.49
N PRO A 15 -19.53 13.00 -16.60
CA PRO A 15 -19.13 11.60 -16.78
C PRO A 15 -17.62 11.37 -16.73
N VAL A 16 -16.83 12.39 -17.03
CA VAL A 16 -15.36 12.31 -17.01
C VAL A 16 -14.76 12.98 -15.76
N LEU A 17 -15.39 14.06 -15.28
CA LEU A 17 -14.88 14.88 -14.18
C LEU A 17 -14.76 14.08 -12.87
N TRP A 18 -15.83 13.37 -12.47
CA TRP A 18 -15.86 12.64 -11.21
C TRP A 18 -14.87 11.47 -11.19
N PRO A 19 -14.80 10.61 -12.22
CA PRO A 19 -13.77 9.58 -12.32
C PRO A 19 -12.36 10.17 -12.37
N PHE A 20 -12.15 11.26 -13.10
CA PHE A 20 -10.85 11.92 -13.16
C PHE A 20 -10.36 12.37 -11.78
N LEU A 21 -11.20 13.01 -10.98
CA LEU A 21 -10.83 13.46 -9.64
C LEU A 21 -10.46 12.29 -8.72
N ARG A 22 -11.25 11.21 -8.74
CA ARG A 22 -10.98 10.01 -7.94
C ARG A 22 -9.68 9.34 -8.37
N ILE A 23 -9.45 9.13 -9.68
CA ILE A 23 -8.24 8.53 -10.21
C ILE A 23 -7.01 9.39 -9.93
N LEU A 24 -7.11 10.72 -10.07
CA LEU A 24 -6.02 11.65 -9.77
C LEU A 24 -5.63 11.58 -8.30
N ALA A 25 -6.60 11.51 -7.39
CA ALA A 25 -6.36 11.33 -5.96
C ALA A 25 -5.66 10.00 -5.66
N VAL A 26 -6.08 8.90 -6.30
CA VAL A 26 -5.40 7.60 -6.21
C VAL A 26 -3.95 7.70 -6.68
N PHE A 27 -3.69 8.29 -7.85
CA PHE A 27 -2.33 8.44 -8.38
C PHE A 27 -1.43 9.37 -7.55
N SER A 28 -2.05 10.23 -6.74
CA SER A 28 -1.34 11.10 -5.82
C SER A 28 -0.92 10.39 -4.52
N SER A 29 -1.63 9.33 -4.12
CA SER A 29 -1.40 8.60 -2.87
C SER A 29 -0.83 7.20 -3.07
N ALA A 30 -1.11 6.53 -4.20
CA ALA A 30 -0.67 5.16 -4.47
C ALA A 30 0.87 5.08 -4.60
N PRO A 31 1.50 4.04 -4.03
CA PRO A 31 2.95 3.83 -4.16
C PRO A 31 3.33 3.71 -5.64
N VAL A 32 4.59 3.92 -5.94
CA VAL A 32 5.17 3.98 -7.31
C VAL A 32 4.65 5.19 -8.09
N LEU A 33 3.33 5.37 -8.24
CA LEU A 33 2.73 6.48 -8.98
C LEU A 33 2.88 7.83 -8.24
N SER A 34 2.87 7.83 -6.90
CA SER A 34 3.09 9.03 -6.08
C SER A 34 4.54 9.48 -6.02
N SER A 35 5.49 8.68 -6.53
CA SER A 35 6.92 8.98 -6.48
C SER A 35 7.26 10.31 -7.17
N ARG A 36 8.35 10.94 -6.71
CA ARG A 36 8.87 12.20 -7.30
C ARG A 36 9.36 12.02 -8.75
N ALA A 37 9.66 10.79 -9.15
CA ALA A 37 10.07 10.47 -10.51
C ALA A 37 8.94 10.66 -11.54
N PHE A 38 7.67 10.65 -11.08
CA PHE A 38 6.51 10.79 -11.95
C PHE A 38 6.03 12.26 -11.96
N PRO A 39 6.24 13.01 -13.05
CA PRO A 39 5.87 14.42 -13.09
C PRO A 39 4.36 14.62 -13.00
N LEU A 40 3.93 15.69 -12.31
CA LEU A 40 2.51 15.99 -12.08
C LEU A 40 1.71 16.05 -13.40
N ARG A 41 2.29 16.62 -14.46
CA ARG A 41 1.65 16.71 -15.78
C ARG A 41 1.33 15.32 -16.34
N ALA A 42 2.23 14.34 -16.16
CA ALA A 42 2.01 12.97 -16.60
C ALA A 42 0.90 12.29 -15.76
N LYS A 43 0.84 12.54 -14.44
CA LYS A 43 -0.24 12.05 -13.57
C LYS A 43 -1.60 12.56 -14.02
N ILE A 44 -1.70 13.86 -14.30
CA ILE A 44 -2.94 14.49 -14.76
C ILE A 44 -3.36 13.92 -16.11
N GLY A 45 -2.45 13.84 -17.07
CA GLY A 45 -2.75 13.30 -18.40
C GLY A 45 -3.16 11.83 -18.36
N LEU A 46 -2.46 11.01 -17.57
CA LEU A 46 -2.79 9.60 -17.39
C LEU A 46 -4.13 9.43 -16.65
N ALA A 47 -4.38 10.22 -15.62
CA ALA A 47 -5.67 10.17 -14.89
C ALA A 47 -6.85 10.53 -15.79
N LEU A 48 -6.68 11.53 -16.67
CA LEU A 48 -7.70 11.91 -17.65
C LEU A 48 -7.94 10.79 -18.68
N LEU A 49 -6.87 10.19 -19.18
CA LEU A 49 -6.92 9.13 -20.16
C LEU A 49 -7.62 7.87 -19.59
N VAL A 50 -7.26 7.49 -18.35
CA VAL A 50 -7.89 6.37 -17.64
C VAL A 50 -9.35 6.68 -17.32
N ALA A 51 -9.69 7.91 -16.90
CA ALA A 51 -11.07 8.32 -16.66
C ALA A 51 -11.94 8.20 -17.90
N PHE A 52 -11.41 8.63 -19.04
CA PHE A 52 -12.10 8.52 -20.34
C PHE A 52 -12.26 7.06 -20.76
N ALA A 53 -11.22 6.24 -20.64
CA ALA A 53 -11.25 4.82 -20.98
C ALA A 53 -12.18 4.01 -20.06
N ALA A 54 -12.33 4.39 -18.80
CA ALA A 54 -13.17 3.72 -17.82
C ALA A 54 -14.67 4.08 -17.98
N GLN A 55 -15.01 5.17 -18.65
CA GLN A 55 -16.37 5.68 -18.76
C GLN A 55 -17.43 4.62 -19.15
N PRO A 56 -17.19 3.72 -20.13
CA PRO A 56 -18.19 2.71 -20.51
C PRO A 56 -18.48 1.67 -19.40
N SER A 57 -17.57 1.53 -18.44
CA SER A 57 -17.68 0.56 -17.34
C SER A 57 -18.20 1.17 -16.04
N LEU A 58 -18.43 2.48 -16.03
CA LEU A 58 -18.91 3.20 -14.84
C LEU A 58 -20.44 3.35 -14.87
N PRO A 59 -21.10 3.38 -13.69
CA PRO A 59 -22.50 3.75 -13.61
C PRO A 59 -22.71 5.20 -14.05
N ASP A 60 -23.93 5.54 -14.41
CA ASP A 60 -24.30 6.91 -14.78
C ASP A 60 -23.91 7.89 -13.67
N GLN A 61 -23.19 8.93 -14.05
CA GLN A 61 -22.69 9.91 -13.10
C GLN A 61 -23.73 11.04 -12.91
N PRO A 62 -23.94 11.49 -11.68
CA PRO A 62 -24.89 12.57 -11.41
C PRO A 62 -24.41 13.89 -12.03
N VAL A 63 -25.38 14.64 -12.57
CA VAL A 63 -25.17 16.00 -13.05
C VAL A 63 -25.32 16.97 -11.86
N ILE A 64 -24.19 17.31 -11.23
CA ILE A 64 -24.17 18.25 -10.09
C ILE A 64 -23.71 19.61 -10.60
N SER A 65 -24.44 20.67 -10.30
CA SER A 65 -24.06 22.04 -10.67
C SER A 65 -22.73 22.43 -10.02
N ILE A 66 -21.76 22.85 -10.85
CA ILE A 66 -20.39 23.17 -10.39
C ILE A 66 -20.36 24.40 -9.47
N ASN A 67 -21.36 25.30 -9.60
CA ASN A 67 -21.45 26.52 -8.82
C ASN A 67 -22.20 26.35 -7.48
N GLY A 68 -22.73 25.15 -7.19
CA GLY A 68 -23.47 24.87 -5.97
C GLY A 68 -22.59 24.37 -4.81
N PRO A 69 -23.03 24.53 -3.55
CA PRO A 69 -22.34 23.98 -2.38
C PRO A 69 -22.20 22.45 -2.44
N GLU A 70 -23.08 21.80 -3.19
CA GLU A 70 -23.10 20.34 -3.43
C GLU A 70 -21.86 19.85 -4.19
N ALA A 71 -21.34 20.67 -5.11
CA ALA A 71 -20.15 20.34 -5.87
C ALA A 71 -18.92 20.20 -4.96
N PHE A 72 -18.78 21.05 -3.95
CA PHE A 72 -17.67 20.96 -3.01
C PHE A 72 -17.71 19.64 -2.22
N GLY A 73 -18.87 19.23 -1.73
CA GLY A 73 -19.06 17.94 -1.06
C GLY A 73 -18.70 16.76 -1.96
N ALA A 74 -19.18 16.76 -3.21
CA ALA A 74 -18.90 15.73 -4.18
C ALA A 74 -17.40 15.66 -4.53
N VAL A 75 -16.74 16.79 -4.78
CA VAL A 75 -15.28 16.84 -5.02
C VAL A 75 -14.51 16.29 -3.81
N ALA A 76 -14.86 16.73 -2.60
CA ALA A 76 -14.21 16.28 -1.38
C ALA A 76 -14.38 14.76 -1.19
N GLN A 77 -15.57 14.21 -1.48
CA GLN A 77 -15.83 12.78 -1.44
C GLN A 77 -14.99 12.02 -2.45
N GLN A 78 -14.91 12.47 -3.72
CA GLN A 78 -14.10 11.80 -4.75
C GLN A 78 -12.63 11.76 -4.37
N VAL A 79 -12.10 12.88 -3.86
CA VAL A 79 -10.73 12.97 -3.40
C VAL A 79 -10.51 12.06 -2.19
N ALA A 80 -11.41 12.06 -1.20
CA ALA A 80 -11.30 11.22 -0.01
C ALA A 80 -11.30 9.72 -0.35
N VAL A 81 -12.23 9.27 -1.21
CA VAL A 81 -12.30 7.87 -1.67
C VAL A 81 -11.03 7.49 -2.43
N GLY A 82 -10.59 8.35 -3.35
CA GLY A 82 -9.37 8.10 -4.12
C GLY A 82 -8.11 8.01 -3.24
N LEU A 83 -7.96 8.95 -2.29
CA LEU A 83 -6.85 8.92 -1.34
C LEU A 83 -6.89 7.65 -0.45
N ALA A 84 -8.08 7.22 -0.02
CA ALA A 84 -8.24 6.03 0.80
C ALA A 84 -7.84 4.75 0.03
N ILE A 85 -8.20 4.61 -1.25
CA ILE A 85 -7.79 3.49 -2.10
C ILE A 85 -6.27 3.47 -2.27
N GLY A 86 -5.66 4.59 -2.62
CA GLY A 86 -4.20 4.68 -2.75
C GLY A 86 -3.47 4.45 -1.43
N PHE A 87 -4.04 4.88 -0.30
CA PHE A 87 -3.54 4.61 1.03
C PHE A 87 -3.59 3.11 1.36
N ALA A 88 -4.68 2.41 1.02
CA ALA A 88 -4.79 0.97 1.23
C ALA A 88 -3.66 0.20 0.52
N VAL A 89 -3.34 0.55 -0.73
CA VAL A 89 -2.20 -0.06 -1.44
C VAL A 89 -0.86 0.32 -0.80
N ARG A 90 -0.74 1.53 -0.26
CA ARG A 90 0.46 1.94 0.48
C ARG A 90 0.66 1.11 1.76
N LEU A 91 -0.42 0.71 2.42
CA LEU A 91 -0.35 -0.18 3.59
C LEU A 91 0.16 -1.57 3.22
N VAL A 92 -0.07 -2.07 1.99
CA VAL A 92 0.53 -3.32 1.52
C VAL A 92 2.06 -3.24 1.53
N LEU A 93 2.62 -2.18 0.94
CA LEU A 93 4.07 -1.99 0.92
C LEU A 93 4.63 -1.82 2.34
N ALA A 94 3.91 -1.08 3.19
CA ALA A 94 4.29 -0.87 4.59
C ALA A 94 4.28 -2.19 5.39
N ALA A 95 3.38 -3.13 5.10
CA ALA A 95 3.37 -4.45 5.73
C ALA A 95 4.63 -5.26 5.39
N PHE A 96 5.07 -5.22 4.14
CA PHE A 96 6.32 -5.85 3.72
C PHE A 96 7.54 -5.18 4.36
N GLU A 97 7.58 -3.85 4.38
CA GLU A 97 8.65 -3.11 5.04
C GLU A 97 8.73 -3.46 6.54
N LEU A 98 7.59 -3.53 7.23
CA LEU A 98 7.51 -3.94 8.63
C LEU A 98 7.96 -5.39 8.83
N ALA A 99 7.57 -6.32 7.94
CA ALA A 99 8.04 -7.70 7.96
C ALA A 99 9.57 -7.76 7.87
N GLY A 100 10.16 -7.01 6.95
CA GLY A 100 11.62 -6.89 6.83
C GLY A 100 12.27 -6.29 8.08
N GLN A 101 11.64 -5.31 8.72
CA GLN A 101 12.13 -4.75 9.99
C GLN A 101 12.12 -5.80 11.11
N ILE A 102 11.05 -6.58 11.24
CA ILE A 102 10.94 -7.68 12.23
C ILE A 102 12.07 -8.70 12.00
N VAL A 103 12.28 -9.13 10.75
CA VAL A 103 13.38 -10.04 10.39
C VAL A 103 14.73 -9.43 10.74
N GLY A 104 14.96 -8.16 10.37
CA GLY A 104 16.20 -7.44 10.66
C GLY A 104 16.50 -7.34 12.16
N PHE A 105 15.49 -7.09 12.99
CA PHE A 105 15.65 -7.08 14.45
C PHE A 105 16.04 -8.45 14.99
N GLN A 106 15.43 -9.52 14.49
CA GLN A 106 15.77 -10.90 14.89
C GLN A 106 17.16 -11.32 14.43
N MET A 107 17.65 -10.79 13.30
CA MET A 107 19.05 -10.98 12.84
C MET A 107 20.08 -10.20 13.67
N GLY A 108 19.64 -9.33 14.58
CA GLY A 108 20.53 -8.47 15.37
C GLY A 108 20.96 -7.18 14.66
N LEU A 109 20.44 -6.89 13.46
CA LEU A 109 20.79 -5.66 12.73
C LEU A 109 20.32 -4.37 13.42
N GLY A 110 19.43 -4.46 14.40
CA GLY A 110 18.99 -3.34 15.24
C GLY A 110 20.09 -2.80 16.15
N PHE A 111 21.14 -3.58 16.44
CA PHE A 111 22.26 -3.13 17.30
C PHE A 111 23.00 -1.92 16.73
N ALA A 112 23.06 -1.76 15.43
CA ALA A 112 23.71 -0.63 14.77
C ALA A 112 23.07 0.72 15.18
N ALA A 113 21.77 0.74 15.44
CA ALA A 113 21.04 1.94 15.87
C ALA A 113 21.45 2.44 17.27
N PHE A 114 21.99 1.59 18.13
CA PHE A 114 22.49 2.00 19.43
C PHE A 114 23.81 2.79 19.34
N PHE A 115 24.61 2.53 18.31
CA PHE A 115 25.90 3.18 18.11
C PHE A 115 25.81 4.47 17.28
N ASP A 116 24.80 4.58 16.42
CA ASP A 116 24.56 5.78 15.62
C ASP A 116 23.07 6.15 15.62
N PRO A 117 22.60 6.86 16.65
CA PRO A 117 21.22 7.32 16.76
C PRO A 117 20.80 8.27 15.63
N ALA A 118 21.73 8.97 15.00
CA ALA A 118 21.43 9.92 13.94
C ALA A 118 21.03 9.20 12.64
N SER A 119 21.55 7.99 12.39
CA SER A 119 21.17 7.15 11.25
C SER A 119 19.95 6.25 11.53
N SER A 120 19.53 6.13 12.80
CA SER A 120 18.42 5.26 13.24
C SER A 120 17.03 5.71 12.75
N ALA A 121 16.90 6.94 12.24
CA ALA A 121 15.65 7.46 11.65
C ALA A 121 15.32 6.83 10.29
N GLN A 122 16.23 6.05 9.70
CA GLN A 122 16.00 5.36 8.43
C GLN A 122 15.60 3.91 8.67
N SER A 123 14.66 3.42 7.84
CA SER A 123 14.25 2.02 7.86
C SER A 123 15.44 1.07 7.80
N SER A 124 15.37 -0.06 8.53
CA SER A 124 16.43 -1.05 8.56
C SER A 124 16.78 -1.56 7.16
N ALA A 125 18.00 -2.06 6.96
CA ALA A 125 18.43 -2.60 5.65
C ALA A 125 17.46 -3.68 5.14
N MET A 126 16.98 -4.56 6.03
CA MET A 126 15.98 -5.58 5.70
C MET A 126 14.60 -4.97 5.40
N GLY A 127 14.18 -3.95 6.14
CA GLY A 127 12.94 -3.22 5.84
C GLY A 127 12.96 -2.61 4.45
N ARG A 128 14.06 -1.96 4.07
CA ARG A 128 14.24 -1.41 2.71
C ARG A 128 14.26 -2.49 1.63
N LEU A 129 14.91 -3.63 1.88
CA LEU A 129 14.92 -4.76 0.96
C LEU A 129 13.50 -5.25 0.68
N TYR A 130 12.74 -5.58 1.73
CA TYR A 130 11.36 -6.05 1.60
C TYR A 130 10.44 -5.00 0.97
N GLY A 131 10.57 -3.72 1.34
CA GLY A 131 9.82 -2.63 0.72
C GLY A 131 10.11 -2.48 -0.78
N THR A 132 11.38 -2.63 -1.18
CA THR A 132 11.78 -2.61 -2.60
C THR A 132 11.22 -3.82 -3.35
N LEU A 133 11.28 -5.02 -2.75
CA LEU A 133 10.68 -6.23 -3.31
C LEU A 133 9.17 -6.08 -3.49
N ALA A 134 8.46 -5.53 -2.51
CA ALA A 134 7.03 -5.26 -2.61
C ALA A 134 6.71 -4.26 -3.74
N ALA A 135 7.53 -3.23 -3.93
CA ALA A 135 7.36 -2.30 -5.03
C ALA A 135 7.62 -2.94 -6.40
N LEU A 136 8.57 -3.87 -6.50
CA LEU A 136 8.80 -4.66 -7.71
C LEU A 136 7.63 -5.64 -7.97
N LEU A 137 7.14 -6.32 -6.94
CA LEU A 137 5.97 -7.19 -7.05
C LEU A 137 4.73 -6.40 -7.51
N PHE A 138 4.55 -5.16 -7.04
CA PHE A 138 3.46 -4.29 -7.51
C PHE A 138 3.49 -4.12 -9.04
N VAL A 139 4.67 -3.96 -9.61
CA VAL A 139 4.81 -3.79 -11.08
C VAL A 139 4.66 -5.13 -11.80
N VAL A 140 5.34 -6.18 -11.33
CA VAL A 140 5.38 -7.51 -11.96
C VAL A 140 4.01 -8.19 -11.96
N LEU A 141 3.25 -8.07 -10.86
CA LEU A 141 1.92 -8.65 -10.71
C LEU A 141 0.79 -7.75 -11.24
N ASN A 142 1.14 -6.73 -12.03
CA ASN A 142 0.15 -5.78 -12.59
C ASN A 142 -0.70 -5.09 -11.51
N GLY A 143 -0.15 -4.79 -10.34
CA GLY A 143 -0.85 -4.12 -9.26
C GLY A 143 -1.48 -2.78 -9.67
N HIS A 144 -0.92 -2.11 -10.68
CA HIS A 144 -1.50 -0.90 -11.26
C HIS A 144 -2.85 -1.17 -11.97
N LEU A 145 -3.04 -2.34 -12.59
CA LEU A 145 -4.32 -2.73 -13.19
C LEU A 145 -5.34 -3.11 -12.11
N MET A 146 -4.92 -3.84 -11.06
CA MET A 146 -5.78 -4.13 -9.91
C MET A 146 -6.27 -2.85 -9.24
N LEU A 147 -5.40 -1.84 -9.14
CA LEU A 147 -5.73 -0.54 -8.59
C LEU A 147 -6.78 0.19 -9.45
N ILE A 148 -6.63 0.20 -10.77
CA ILE A 148 -7.61 0.80 -11.69
C ILE A 148 -8.95 0.07 -11.58
N GLN A 149 -8.95 -1.25 -11.54
CA GLN A 149 -10.16 -2.07 -11.36
C GLN A 149 -10.86 -1.74 -10.04
N ALA A 150 -10.11 -1.63 -8.93
CA ALA A 150 -10.67 -1.24 -7.64
C ALA A 150 -11.30 0.16 -7.68
N VAL A 151 -10.69 1.10 -8.39
CA VAL A 151 -11.28 2.44 -8.59
C VAL A 151 -12.61 2.36 -9.34
N ILE A 152 -12.68 1.57 -10.42
CA ILE A 152 -13.93 1.39 -11.18
C ILE A 152 -15.02 0.77 -10.29
N GLN A 153 -14.69 -0.30 -9.56
CA GLN A 153 -15.62 -0.97 -8.65
C GLN A 153 -16.07 -0.06 -7.50
N SER A 154 -15.19 0.84 -7.05
CA SER A 154 -15.50 1.77 -5.98
C SER A 154 -16.63 2.76 -6.32
N PHE A 155 -16.97 2.98 -7.59
CA PHE A 155 -18.11 3.80 -7.98
C PHE A 155 -19.46 3.12 -7.70
N GLN A 156 -19.48 1.79 -7.62
CA GLN A 156 -20.67 1.03 -7.21
C GLN A 156 -20.85 1.05 -5.69
N ALA A 157 -19.75 0.90 -4.93
CA ALA A 157 -19.76 0.91 -3.47
C ALA A 157 -19.91 2.33 -2.89
N PHE A 158 -19.31 3.31 -3.54
CA PHE A 158 -19.28 4.73 -3.15
C PHE A 158 -19.68 5.60 -4.35
N PRO A 159 -20.99 5.67 -4.70
CA PRO A 159 -21.48 6.55 -5.75
C PRO A 159 -21.10 8.01 -5.45
N VAL A 160 -21.12 8.84 -6.48
CA VAL A 160 -20.86 10.27 -6.31
C VAL A 160 -21.97 10.90 -5.48
N ASP A 161 -21.64 11.37 -4.28
CA ASP A 161 -22.54 11.97 -3.32
C ASP A 161 -21.80 13.09 -2.57
N GLN A 162 -22.56 13.89 -1.80
CA GLN A 162 -22.05 15.02 -1.02
C GLN A 162 -21.55 14.61 0.38
N ASN A 163 -21.83 13.38 0.80
CA ASN A 163 -21.60 12.89 2.16
C ASN A 163 -20.22 12.24 2.36
N VAL A 164 -19.18 13.07 2.45
CA VAL A 164 -17.79 12.61 2.69
C VAL A 164 -17.67 11.78 3.99
N LEU A 165 -18.32 12.23 5.07
CA LEU A 165 -18.21 11.57 6.38
C LEU A 165 -18.82 10.18 6.37
N GLN A 166 -19.93 9.98 5.69
CA GLN A 166 -20.56 8.67 5.54
C GLN A 166 -19.66 7.72 4.73
N ALA A 167 -19.06 8.20 3.64
CA ALA A 167 -18.14 7.43 2.85
C ALA A 167 -16.93 6.96 3.70
N LEU A 168 -16.30 7.87 4.45
CA LEU A 168 -15.17 7.56 5.33
C LEU A 168 -15.54 6.58 6.45
N ALA A 169 -16.70 6.74 7.08
CA ALA A 169 -17.17 5.84 8.13
C ALA A 169 -17.40 4.42 7.60
N THR A 170 -17.91 4.29 6.38
CA THR A 170 -18.19 2.99 5.75
C THR A 170 -16.92 2.25 5.35
N MET A 171 -15.84 2.96 5.02
CA MET A 171 -14.55 2.35 4.61
C MET A 171 -13.81 1.64 5.74
N GLN A 172 -14.15 1.89 7.00
CA GLN A 172 -13.55 1.26 8.19
C GLN A 172 -12.01 1.23 8.14
N LEU A 173 -11.38 2.36 7.79
CA LEU A 173 -9.93 2.47 7.57
C LEU A 173 -9.09 1.95 8.74
N GLN A 174 -9.62 1.98 9.98
CA GLN A 174 -8.98 1.41 11.17
C GLN A 174 -8.73 -0.10 11.04
N GLN A 175 -9.58 -0.85 10.32
CA GLN A 175 -9.40 -2.29 10.12
C GLN A 175 -8.22 -2.59 9.17
N LEU A 176 -7.90 -1.67 8.26
CA LEU A 176 -6.75 -1.82 7.38
C LEU A 176 -5.43 -1.82 8.17
N GLY A 177 -5.37 -1.05 9.28
CA GLY A 177 -4.21 -1.03 10.17
C GLY A 177 -3.97 -2.38 10.84
N SER A 178 -5.00 -3.02 11.38
CA SER A 178 -4.86 -4.35 12.01
C SER A 178 -4.44 -5.41 10.98
N LYS A 179 -4.98 -5.36 9.78
CA LYS A 179 -4.57 -6.25 8.68
C LYS A 179 -3.10 -6.08 8.30
N LEU A 180 -2.60 -4.83 8.28
CA LEU A 180 -1.18 -4.53 8.02
C LEU A 180 -0.29 -5.27 9.02
N PHE A 181 -0.52 -5.12 10.33
CA PHE A 181 0.29 -5.77 11.35
C PHE A 181 0.21 -7.30 11.26
N ALA A 182 -0.99 -7.84 11.14
CA ALA A 182 -1.18 -9.29 11.00
C ALA A 182 -0.41 -9.85 9.79
N SER A 183 -0.54 -9.19 8.63
CA SER A 183 0.15 -9.61 7.41
C SER A 183 1.67 -9.47 7.51
N ALA A 184 2.18 -8.41 8.14
CA ALA A 184 3.61 -8.24 8.37
C ALA A 184 4.19 -9.40 9.21
N PHE A 185 3.49 -9.82 10.27
CA PHE A 185 3.90 -10.98 11.07
C PHE A 185 3.85 -12.26 10.25
N TRP A 186 2.80 -12.50 9.46
CA TRP A 186 2.69 -13.68 8.61
C TRP A 186 3.83 -13.77 7.58
N ILE A 187 4.17 -12.65 6.94
CA ILE A 187 5.27 -12.58 5.96
C ILE A 187 6.63 -12.85 6.64
N ALA A 188 6.83 -12.31 7.84
CA ALA A 188 8.08 -12.49 8.58
C ALA A 188 8.23 -13.89 9.21
N LEU A 189 7.11 -14.58 9.47
CA LEU A 189 7.06 -15.79 10.29
C LEU A 189 8.05 -16.89 9.87
N PRO A 190 8.19 -17.26 8.57
CA PRO A 190 9.10 -18.34 8.19
C PRO A 190 10.55 -18.04 8.56
N VAL A 191 11.02 -16.81 8.31
CA VAL A 191 12.40 -16.40 8.61
C VAL A 191 12.59 -16.24 10.12
N VAL A 192 11.62 -15.66 10.82
CA VAL A 192 11.64 -15.51 12.28
C VAL A 192 11.71 -16.88 12.95
N ALA A 193 10.94 -17.87 12.48
CA ALA A 193 10.98 -19.22 13.01
C ALA A 193 12.37 -19.85 12.86
N MET A 194 13.00 -19.74 11.68
CA MET A 194 14.38 -20.22 11.47
C MET A 194 15.38 -19.55 12.42
N LEU A 195 15.25 -18.22 12.61
CA LEU A 195 16.12 -17.47 13.52
C LEU A 195 15.87 -17.85 15.00
N MET A 196 14.65 -18.14 15.39
CA MET A 196 14.34 -18.63 16.74
C MET A 196 14.98 -20.01 17.00
N PHE A 197 14.97 -20.92 16.03
CA PHE A 197 15.67 -22.19 16.15
C PHE A 197 17.18 -22.00 16.26
N ALA A 198 17.77 -21.10 15.47
CA ALA A 198 19.19 -20.77 15.56
C ALA A 198 19.53 -20.20 16.96
N ASN A 199 18.72 -19.27 17.48
CA ASN A 199 18.91 -18.70 18.82
C ASN A 199 18.77 -19.75 19.92
N LEU A 200 17.82 -20.69 19.78
CA LEU A 200 17.69 -21.82 20.72
C LEU A 200 18.94 -22.71 20.71
N ALA A 201 19.44 -23.05 19.53
CA ALA A 201 20.68 -23.81 19.39
C ALA A 201 21.88 -23.11 20.03
N LEU A 202 22.02 -21.80 19.78
CA LEU A 202 23.06 -20.96 20.43
C LEU A 202 22.88 -20.94 21.95
N GLY A 203 21.66 -20.89 22.47
CA GLY A 203 21.38 -20.97 23.91
C GLY A 203 21.82 -22.31 24.52
N ILE A 204 21.64 -23.42 23.81
CA ILE A 204 22.12 -24.75 24.26
C ILE A 204 23.66 -24.78 24.26
N VAL A 205 24.28 -24.29 23.16
CA VAL A 205 25.75 -24.22 23.06
C VAL A 205 26.35 -23.41 24.22
N SER A 206 25.72 -22.30 24.59
CA SER A 206 26.16 -21.47 25.73
C SER A 206 26.20 -22.22 27.06
N ARG A 207 25.26 -23.12 27.21
CA ARG A 207 25.15 -23.90 28.46
C ARG A 207 26.19 -25.02 28.51
N VAL A 208 26.52 -25.61 27.35
CA VAL A 208 27.48 -26.75 27.24
C VAL A 208 28.91 -26.25 27.23
N ALA A 209 29.16 -25.13 26.55
CA ALA A 209 30.49 -24.56 26.38
C ALA A 209 30.54 -23.08 26.83
N PRO A 210 30.48 -22.80 28.13
CA PRO A 210 30.43 -21.43 28.68
C PRO A 210 31.70 -20.61 28.38
N GLN A 211 32.78 -21.26 27.98
CA GLN A 211 34.01 -20.58 27.59
C GLN A 211 33.93 -19.86 26.24
N MET A 212 32.94 -20.20 25.41
CA MET A 212 32.72 -19.53 24.11
C MET A 212 32.00 -18.21 24.32
N ASN A 213 32.55 -17.16 23.74
CA ASN A 213 31.87 -15.86 23.75
C ASN A 213 30.70 -15.87 22.75
N ILE A 214 29.50 -16.20 23.27
CA ILE A 214 28.28 -16.31 22.44
C ILE A 214 27.89 -15.01 21.78
N TYR A 215 28.16 -13.86 22.40
CA TYR A 215 27.91 -12.58 21.77
C TYR A 215 28.76 -12.38 20.50
N ALA A 216 30.00 -12.89 20.49
CA ALA A 216 30.85 -12.81 19.31
C ALA A 216 30.43 -13.76 18.18
N ILE A 217 29.87 -14.94 18.50
CA ILE A 217 29.48 -15.96 17.53
C ILE A 217 27.99 -15.81 17.14
N GLY A 218 27.15 -15.39 18.05
CA GLY A 218 25.70 -15.31 17.87
C GLY A 218 25.29 -14.40 16.72
N PHE A 219 25.83 -13.18 16.66
CA PHE A 219 25.51 -12.23 15.60
C PHE A 219 25.88 -12.75 14.19
N PRO A 220 27.10 -13.25 13.91
CA PRO A 220 27.41 -13.83 12.61
C PRO A 220 26.50 -15.01 12.23
N VAL A 221 26.17 -15.88 13.18
CA VAL A 221 25.29 -17.03 12.94
C VAL A 221 23.86 -16.57 12.59
N THR A 222 23.29 -15.68 13.38
CA THR A 222 21.92 -15.18 13.09
C THR A 222 21.87 -14.40 11.79
N LEU A 223 22.94 -13.69 11.42
CA LEU A 223 23.05 -12.99 10.15
C LEU A 223 23.05 -13.98 8.97
N VAL A 224 23.87 -15.03 9.03
CA VAL A 224 23.93 -16.05 7.97
C VAL A 224 22.61 -16.80 7.85
N VAL A 225 22.05 -17.28 8.97
CA VAL A 225 20.75 -17.98 8.98
C VAL A 225 19.64 -17.09 8.44
N GLY A 226 19.63 -15.82 8.84
CA GLY A 226 18.64 -14.86 8.35
C GLY A 226 18.75 -14.61 6.84
N LEU A 227 19.97 -14.44 6.31
CA LEU A 227 20.18 -14.26 4.86
C LEU A 227 19.75 -15.51 4.07
N VAL A 228 20.11 -16.70 4.54
CA VAL A 228 19.65 -17.97 3.95
C VAL A 228 18.13 -18.06 4.02
N GLY A 229 17.52 -17.72 5.16
CA GLY A 229 16.07 -17.72 5.34
C GLY A 229 15.37 -16.75 4.39
N VAL A 230 15.86 -15.52 4.27
CA VAL A 230 15.32 -14.52 3.34
C VAL A 230 15.40 -15.04 1.90
N THR A 231 16.56 -15.53 1.45
CA THR A 231 16.71 -16.01 0.08
C THR A 231 15.83 -17.23 -0.22
N ALA A 232 15.67 -18.15 0.72
CA ALA A 232 14.81 -19.31 0.58
C ALA A 232 13.31 -18.95 0.53
N THR A 233 12.90 -17.86 1.18
CA THR A 233 11.50 -17.42 1.23
C THR A 233 11.12 -16.43 0.14
N LEU A 234 12.07 -15.87 -0.63
CA LEU A 234 11.78 -14.94 -1.72
C LEU A 234 10.70 -15.42 -2.70
N PRO A 235 10.75 -16.67 -3.20
CA PRO A 235 9.72 -17.16 -4.13
C PRO A 235 8.32 -17.26 -3.51
N MET A 236 8.25 -17.33 -2.18
CA MET A 236 7.00 -17.46 -1.45
C MET A 236 6.30 -16.11 -1.21
N LEU A 237 6.93 -14.97 -1.52
CA LEU A 237 6.38 -13.63 -1.24
C LEU A 237 5.26 -13.22 -2.19
N GLU A 238 5.14 -13.85 -3.36
CA GLU A 238 4.12 -13.54 -4.36
C GLU A 238 2.71 -13.77 -3.82
N GLN A 239 2.47 -14.91 -3.20
CA GLN A 239 1.15 -15.29 -2.70
C GLN A 239 0.64 -14.40 -1.56
N PRO A 240 1.42 -14.13 -0.49
CA PRO A 240 1.05 -13.15 0.53
C PRO A 240 0.82 -11.74 -0.03
N TYR A 241 1.61 -11.36 -1.05
CA TYR A 241 1.46 -10.06 -1.69
C TYR A 241 0.08 -9.94 -2.38
N SER A 242 -0.25 -10.89 -3.27
CA SER A 242 -1.49 -10.88 -4.03
C SER A 242 -2.71 -10.91 -3.10
N SER A 243 -2.70 -11.81 -2.11
CA SER A 243 -3.80 -11.93 -1.14
C SER A 243 -3.98 -10.67 -0.30
N LEU A 244 -2.89 -10.00 0.08
CA LEU A 244 -2.96 -8.75 0.85
C LEU A 244 -3.49 -7.59 0.01
N VAL A 245 -3.06 -7.47 -1.25
CA VAL A 245 -3.60 -6.46 -2.18
C VAL A 245 -5.11 -6.65 -2.34
N GLU A 246 -5.56 -7.88 -2.62
CA GLU A 246 -6.97 -8.20 -2.74
C GLU A 246 -7.76 -7.83 -1.47
N GLN A 247 -7.30 -8.27 -0.30
CA GLN A 247 -7.94 -7.98 0.99
C GLN A 247 -8.02 -6.48 1.31
N MET A 248 -7.01 -5.71 0.92
CA MET A 248 -7.00 -4.25 1.12
C MET A 248 -7.95 -3.54 0.16
N LEU A 249 -8.08 -4.03 -1.08
CA LEU A 249 -8.95 -3.43 -2.09
C LEU A 249 -10.42 -3.88 -1.96
N GLU A 250 -10.69 -5.06 -1.39
CA GLU A 250 -12.06 -5.52 -1.11
C GLU A 250 -12.89 -4.54 -0.27
N ALA A 251 -12.25 -3.77 0.62
CA ALA A 251 -12.92 -2.75 1.42
C ALA A 251 -13.61 -1.66 0.56
N PHE A 252 -13.21 -1.54 -0.71
CA PHE A 252 -13.71 -0.53 -1.65
C PHE A 252 -14.62 -1.11 -2.74
N SER A 253 -14.75 -2.43 -2.82
CA SER A 253 -15.57 -3.13 -3.84
C SER A 253 -16.84 -3.75 -3.26
N ARG A 254 -16.91 -3.95 -1.93
CA ARG A 254 -18.07 -4.59 -1.28
C ARG A 254 -19.13 -3.56 -0.88
N ARG A 255 -20.35 -3.84 -1.30
CA ARG A 255 -21.58 -3.55 -0.60
C ARG A 255 -22.28 -4.84 -0.27
#